data_1807170e7769a3e64f29115a7c6848b3
#
_entry.id   1807170e7769a3e64f29115a7c6848b3
#
_cell.length_a   1.000
_cell.length_b   1.000
_cell.length_c   1.000
_cell.angle_alpha   90.00
_cell.angle_beta   90.00
_cell.angle_gamma   90.00
#
_symmetry.space_group_name_H-M   'P 1'
#
loop_
_entity.id
_entity.type
_entity.pdbx_description
1 polymer ?
#
loop_
_entity_poly.entity_id
_entity_poly.type
_entity_poly.pdbx_seq_one_letter_code
_entity_poly.pdbx_strand_id
1 'polypeptide(L)'
;MRIGTWNLDAKWSDEHQTLLANEHCDVWLLTEVTPNARRTDTKIAGYYSHLSAGVMAPGQHWSAVLSRLPLTPYIPLTSLHETSAAALVSGITYCSTVLPWSGCTNHEPNPWVGGSLAEMARPAIECLKTVLPKSNTVWGGDWNQNLAGGWQHVGSAEMRKVLESALSFLELQVVTAELPFQSSSSQNTIDHIAVPLHWHIRGKSRQIPASGLSSHDAYVIEVDHA
;
A
#
# COMPACT_ATOMS: atom_id res chain seq x y z
N MET A 1 -1.84 -11.64 13.73
CA MET A 1 -1.21 -11.44 12.42
C MET A 1 -0.61 -10.03 12.38
N ARG A 2 0.56 -9.89 11.77
CA ARG A 2 1.28 -8.61 11.67
C ARG A 2 1.38 -8.19 10.21
N ILE A 3 0.98 -6.95 9.91
CA ILE A 3 0.92 -6.42 8.55
C ILE A 3 1.72 -5.13 8.50
N GLY A 4 2.54 -4.95 7.48
CA GLY A 4 3.30 -3.74 7.23
C GLY A 4 2.97 -3.09 5.89
N THR A 5 3.22 -1.78 5.81
CA THR A 5 3.28 -1.03 4.55
C THR A 5 4.51 -0.15 4.52
N TRP A 6 5.10 0.03 3.34
CA TRP A 6 6.25 0.89 3.15
C TRP A 6 6.42 1.29 1.68
N ASN A 7 6.58 2.58 1.43
CA ASN A 7 7.03 3.09 0.14
C ASN A 7 8.58 3.03 0.12
N LEU A 8 9.14 2.32 -0.84
CA LEU A 8 10.59 2.08 -0.94
C LEU A 8 11.34 3.19 -1.69
N ASP A 9 10.64 4.20 -2.22
CA ASP A 9 11.25 5.30 -2.98
C ASP A 9 12.13 4.76 -4.15
N ALA A 10 11.65 3.68 -4.76
CA ALA A 10 12.34 2.92 -5.81
C ALA A 10 13.77 2.47 -5.45
N LYS A 11 14.12 2.47 -4.16
CA LYS A 11 15.42 2.05 -3.62
C LYS A 11 15.38 0.61 -3.13
N TRP A 12 16.54 -0.07 -3.16
CA TRP A 12 16.70 -1.39 -2.61
C TRP A 12 18.14 -1.66 -2.19
N SER A 13 18.35 -2.12 -0.96
CA SER A 13 19.64 -2.49 -0.41
C SER A 13 19.48 -3.62 0.62
N ASP A 14 20.59 -4.12 1.16
CA ASP A 14 20.57 -5.14 2.21
C ASP A 14 19.95 -4.59 3.51
N GLU A 15 20.02 -3.28 3.75
CA GLU A 15 19.38 -2.63 4.89
C GLU A 15 17.85 -2.63 4.75
N HIS A 16 17.30 -2.46 3.54
CA HIS A 16 15.86 -2.63 3.29
C HIS A 16 15.41 -4.05 3.64
N GLN A 17 16.17 -5.07 3.20
CA GLN A 17 15.88 -6.46 3.54
C GLN A 17 15.93 -6.70 5.04
N THR A 18 16.93 -6.13 5.71
CA THR A 18 17.11 -6.23 7.16
C THR A 18 15.93 -5.62 7.90
N LEU A 19 15.46 -4.42 7.49
CA LEU A 19 14.29 -3.80 8.10
C LEU A 19 13.05 -4.68 7.94
N LEU A 20 12.77 -5.15 6.71
CA LEU A 20 11.63 -6.03 6.45
C LEU A 20 11.69 -7.32 7.28
N ALA A 21 12.89 -7.93 7.40
CA ALA A 21 13.10 -9.15 8.17
C ALA A 21 12.91 -8.93 9.68
N ASN A 22 13.46 -7.84 10.23
CA ASN A 22 13.42 -7.53 11.66
C ASN A 22 12.01 -7.20 12.15
N GLU A 23 11.19 -6.60 11.31
CA GLU A 23 9.82 -6.29 11.65
C GLU A 23 8.91 -7.51 11.69
N HIS A 24 9.34 -8.64 11.17
CA HIS A 24 8.62 -9.91 11.26
C HIS A 24 7.16 -9.85 10.81
N CYS A 25 6.80 -9.00 9.85
CA CYS A 25 5.45 -8.96 9.31
C CYS A 25 5.11 -10.26 8.58
N ASP A 26 3.88 -10.71 8.75
CA ASP A 26 3.35 -11.86 8.00
C ASP A 26 3.11 -11.46 6.54
N VAL A 27 2.66 -10.21 6.33
CA VAL A 27 2.41 -9.62 5.02
C VAL A 27 2.95 -8.19 4.98
N TRP A 28 3.58 -7.82 3.86
CA TRP A 28 3.95 -6.46 3.52
C TRP A 28 3.20 -5.97 2.28
N LEU A 29 2.71 -4.74 2.34
CA LEU A 29 2.12 -3.99 1.25
C LEU A 29 3.13 -2.91 0.84
N LEU A 30 3.97 -3.22 -0.14
CA LEU A 30 5.05 -2.34 -0.56
C LEU A 30 4.65 -1.52 -1.78
N THR A 31 5.20 -0.31 -1.88
CA THR A 31 5.06 0.56 -3.04
C THR A 31 6.42 1.04 -3.53
N GLU A 32 6.50 1.44 -4.80
CA GLU A 32 7.72 1.85 -5.51
C GLU A 32 8.84 0.79 -5.39
N VAL A 33 8.53 -0.41 -5.82
CA VAL A 33 9.35 -1.59 -5.59
C VAL A 33 10.36 -1.82 -6.72
N THR A 34 11.64 -1.84 -6.39
CA THR A 34 12.70 -2.30 -7.28
C THR A 34 13.11 -3.72 -6.86
N PRO A 35 12.67 -4.77 -7.57
CA PRO A 35 13.09 -6.13 -7.24
C PRO A 35 14.60 -6.26 -7.42
N ASN A 36 15.30 -6.72 -6.38
CA ASN A 36 16.72 -6.99 -6.43
C ASN A 36 17.05 -8.02 -7.54
N ALA A 37 18.19 -7.85 -8.21
CA ALA A 37 18.74 -8.81 -9.14
C ALA A 37 18.99 -10.23 -8.55
N ARG A 38 18.98 -10.37 -7.21
CA ARG A 38 19.01 -11.66 -6.49
C ARG A 38 17.63 -12.28 -6.28
N ARG A 39 16.59 -11.78 -6.95
CA ARG A 39 15.25 -12.37 -6.92
C ARG A 39 15.33 -13.82 -7.43
N THR A 40 15.02 -14.77 -6.57
CA THR A 40 14.75 -16.13 -6.99
C THR A 40 13.27 -16.24 -7.31
N ASP A 41 12.94 -16.18 -8.58
CA ASP A 41 11.62 -16.36 -9.22
C ASP A 41 10.38 -15.72 -8.52
N THR A 42 10.11 -16.09 -7.28
CA THR A 42 8.89 -15.68 -6.57
C THR A 42 9.15 -15.06 -5.19
N LYS A 43 10.41 -14.79 -4.82
CA LYS A 43 10.74 -14.28 -3.48
C LYS A 43 11.54 -12.99 -3.52
N ILE A 44 11.14 -12.04 -2.68
CA ILE A 44 11.86 -10.80 -2.36
C ILE A 44 12.14 -10.83 -0.86
N ALA A 45 13.39 -10.65 -0.46
CA ALA A 45 13.80 -10.69 0.95
C ALA A 45 13.32 -11.96 1.71
N GLY A 46 13.22 -13.10 1.03
CA GLY A 46 12.75 -14.36 1.60
C GLY A 46 11.21 -14.52 1.65
N TYR A 47 10.45 -13.47 1.34
CA TYR A 47 8.99 -13.51 1.21
C TYR A 47 8.57 -13.99 -0.18
N TYR A 48 7.48 -14.74 -0.26
CA TYR A 48 6.75 -14.89 -1.51
C TYR A 48 6.25 -13.53 -1.96
N SER A 49 6.26 -13.24 -3.27
CA SER A 49 5.93 -11.92 -3.78
C SER A 49 5.02 -11.95 -5.00
N HIS A 50 4.11 -10.97 -5.09
CA HIS A 50 3.35 -10.64 -6.27
C HIS A 50 3.47 -9.14 -6.54
N LEU A 51 3.83 -8.79 -7.76
CA LEU A 51 4.10 -7.42 -8.19
C LEU A 51 2.93 -6.88 -9.01
N SER A 52 2.77 -5.56 -9.05
CA SER A 52 1.84 -4.89 -9.97
C SER A 52 2.17 -5.21 -11.43
N ALA A 53 1.15 -5.26 -12.29
CA ALA A 53 1.34 -5.46 -13.72
C ALA A 53 2.03 -4.25 -14.36
N GLY A 54 1.67 -3.04 -13.93
CA GLY A 54 2.32 -1.82 -14.39
C GLY A 54 3.69 -1.61 -13.76
N VAL A 55 4.54 -0.91 -14.49
CA VAL A 55 5.90 -0.55 -14.09
C VAL A 55 6.06 0.96 -14.03
N MET A 56 6.82 1.45 -13.06
CA MET A 56 7.21 2.87 -12.97
C MET A 56 8.32 3.21 -13.95
N ALA A 57 9.28 2.30 -14.06
CA ALA A 57 10.43 2.36 -14.95
C ALA A 57 10.91 0.93 -15.20
N PRO A 58 11.83 0.69 -16.14
CA PRO A 58 12.39 -0.64 -16.37
C PRO A 58 12.90 -1.29 -15.08
N GLY A 59 12.29 -2.42 -14.70
CA GLY A 59 12.63 -3.14 -13.47
C GLY A 59 12.06 -2.56 -12.17
N GLN A 60 11.23 -1.52 -12.22
CA GLN A 60 10.58 -0.92 -11.06
C GLN A 60 9.06 -1.08 -11.17
N HIS A 61 8.42 -1.56 -10.12
CA HIS A 61 6.98 -1.79 -10.05
C HIS A 61 6.31 -0.80 -9.11
N TRP A 62 5.06 -0.43 -9.43
CA TRP A 62 4.27 0.47 -8.60
C TRP A 62 4.03 -0.10 -7.20
N SER A 63 3.70 -1.38 -7.12
CA SER A 63 3.37 -2.01 -5.84
C SER A 63 3.69 -3.49 -5.81
N ALA A 64 3.75 -4.05 -4.60
CA ALA A 64 3.92 -5.47 -4.35
C ALA A 64 3.18 -5.91 -3.09
N VAL A 65 2.69 -7.15 -3.11
CA VAL A 65 2.30 -7.89 -1.91
C VAL A 65 3.38 -8.92 -1.62
N LEU A 66 3.96 -8.86 -0.42
CA LEU A 66 4.90 -9.87 0.07
C LEU A 66 4.26 -10.65 1.21
N SER A 67 4.49 -11.97 1.26
CA SER A 67 3.97 -12.84 2.33
C SER A 67 5.00 -13.87 2.77
N ARG A 68 5.03 -14.17 4.07
CA ARG A 68 5.79 -15.30 4.62
C ARG A 68 5.20 -16.65 4.21
N LEU A 69 3.89 -16.69 4.03
CA LEU A 69 3.18 -17.86 3.55
C LEU A 69 3.05 -17.83 2.02
N PRO A 70 2.90 -18.97 1.38
CA PRO A 70 2.60 -19.02 -0.05
C PRO A 70 1.42 -18.14 -0.39
N LEU A 71 1.55 -17.37 -1.45
CA LEU A 71 0.49 -16.51 -1.98
C LEU A 71 0.09 -16.97 -3.39
N THR A 72 -1.15 -16.65 -3.74
CA THR A 72 -1.66 -16.82 -5.10
C THR A 72 -2.05 -15.45 -5.63
N PRO A 73 -1.59 -15.04 -6.84
CA PRO A 73 -2.06 -13.81 -7.46
C PRO A 73 -3.58 -13.74 -7.45
N TYR A 74 -4.12 -12.62 -7.00
CA TYR A 74 -5.57 -12.40 -7.09
C TYR A 74 -5.90 -11.95 -8.51
N ILE A 75 -6.58 -12.80 -9.26
CA ILE A 75 -6.95 -12.57 -10.65
C ILE A 75 -8.46 -12.35 -10.72
N PRO A 76 -8.93 -11.09 -10.68
CA PRO A 76 -10.34 -10.79 -10.84
C PRO A 76 -10.78 -10.96 -12.32
N LEU A 77 -12.10 -10.98 -12.55
CA LEU A 77 -12.67 -11.04 -13.90
C LEU A 77 -12.30 -9.82 -14.76
N THR A 78 -12.07 -8.67 -14.12
CA THR A 78 -11.56 -7.45 -14.75
C THR A 78 -10.16 -7.17 -14.22
N SER A 79 -9.29 -6.63 -15.05
CA SER A 79 -7.91 -6.30 -14.66
C SER A 79 -7.89 -5.29 -13.50
N LEU A 80 -7.00 -5.51 -12.54
CA LEU A 80 -6.63 -4.46 -11.58
C LEU A 80 -6.03 -3.25 -12.29
N HIS A 81 -6.16 -2.08 -11.66
CA HIS A 81 -5.41 -0.91 -12.11
C HIS A 81 -3.91 -1.21 -12.05
N GLU A 82 -3.16 -0.75 -13.04
CA GLU A 82 -1.75 -1.10 -13.21
C GLU A 82 -0.84 -0.68 -12.05
N THR A 83 -1.27 0.26 -11.19
CA THR A 83 -0.55 0.66 -9.97
C THR A 83 -0.82 -0.23 -8.77
N SER A 84 -1.64 -1.26 -8.93
CA SER A 84 -2.08 -2.14 -7.84
C SER A 84 -1.54 -3.56 -8.01
N ALA A 85 -1.15 -4.18 -6.91
CA ALA A 85 -0.88 -5.60 -6.79
C ALA A 85 -1.84 -6.22 -5.78
N ALA A 86 -2.47 -7.36 -6.11
CA ALA A 86 -3.32 -8.07 -5.16
C ALA A 86 -3.03 -9.56 -5.16
N ALA A 87 -3.05 -10.16 -3.98
CA ALA A 87 -2.78 -11.57 -3.78
C ALA A 87 -3.64 -12.16 -2.67
N LEU A 88 -3.94 -13.45 -2.79
CA LEU A 88 -4.57 -14.27 -1.75
C LEU A 88 -3.51 -14.91 -0.87
N VAL A 89 -3.63 -14.72 0.44
CA VAL A 89 -2.83 -15.39 1.46
C VAL A 89 -3.78 -15.96 2.51
N SER A 90 -3.79 -17.27 2.67
CA SER A 90 -4.66 -17.95 3.66
C SER A 90 -6.15 -17.55 3.55
N GLY A 91 -6.65 -17.33 2.34
CA GLY A 91 -8.04 -16.96 2.09
C GLY A 91 -8.37 -15.48 2.21
N ILE A 92 -7.44 -14.63 2.62
CA ILE A 92 -7.60 -13.18 2.73
C ILE A 92 -6.97 -12.52 1.49
N THR A 93 -7.65 -11.53 0.92
CA THR A 93 -7.13 -10.73 -0.20
C THR A 93 -6.33 -9.55 0.35
N TYR A 94 -5.07 -9.46 -0.04
CA TYR A 94 -4.18 -8.33 0.25
C TYR A 94 -3.96 -7.53 -1.01
N CYS A 95 -4.14 -6.21 -0.92
CA CYS A 95 -3.95 -5.30 -2.05
C CYS A 95 -3.02 -4.16 -1.65
N SER A 96 -1.98 -3.94 -2.43
CA SER A 96 -1.08 -2.77 -2.33
C SER A 96 -1.30 -1.87 -3.54
N THR A 97 -1.41 -0.55 -3.32
CA THR A 97 -1.73 0.42 -4.38
C THR A 97 -0.94 1.71 -4.19
N VAL A 98 -0.42 2.28 -5.30
CA VAL A 98 -0.02 3.68 -5.35
C VAL A 98 -1.18 4.48 -5.97
N LEU A 99 -1.56 5.58 -5.34
CA LEU A 99 -2.52 6.54 -5.88
C LEU A 99 -1.80 7.83 -6.32
N PRO A 100 -2.42 8.65 -7.20
CA PRO A 100 -1.76 9.82 -7.76
C PRO A 100 -1.41 10.87 -6.70
N TRP A 101 -0.30 11.59 -6.94
CA TRP A 101 0.18 12.72 -6.13
C TRP A 101 0.26 14.01 -6.94
N SER A 102 0.45 15.14 -6.27
CA SER A 102 0.69 16.41 -6.93
C SER A 102 1.98 16.35 -7.76
N GLY A 103 1.86 16.50 -9.07
CA GLY A 103 2.99 16.39 -10.01
C GLY A 103 3.18 15.03 -10.66
N CYS A 104 2.36 14.02 -10.36
CA CYS A 104 2.43 12.69 -11.00
C CYS A 104 2.25 12.75 -12.53
N THR A 105 1.62 13.80 -13.06
CA THR A 105 1.46 14.01 -14.50
C THR A 105 2.78 14.20 -15.26
N ASN A 106 3.87 14.49 -14.55
CA ASN A 106 5.21 14.60 -15.12
C ASN A 106 5.96 13.25 -15.12
N HIS A 107 5.34 12.20 -14.59
CA HIS A 107 5.94 10.87 -14.56
C HIS A 107 5.64 10.12 -15.87
N GLU A 108 6.63 9.42 -16.41
CA GLU A 108 6.48 8.58 -17.59
C GLU A 108 7.01 7.15 -17.31
N PRO A 109 6.22 6.11 -17.48
CA PRO A 109 4.80 6.13 -17.95
C PRO A 109 3.86 6.66 -16.86
N ASN A 110 2.86 7.45 -17.29
CA ASN A 110 1.85 7.98 -16.40
C ASN A 110 0.56 7.14 -16.46
N PRO A 111 0.23 6.39 -15.40
CA PRO A 111 -0.98 5.55 -15.36
C PRO A 111 -2.25 6.32 -15.02
N TRP A 112 -2.14 7.60 -14.68
CA TRP A 112 -3.28 8.41 -14.23
C TRP A 112 -3.66 9.46 -15.26
N VAL A 113 -4.95 9.54 -15.57
CA VAL A 113 -5.52 10.51 -16.50
C VAL A 113 -6.58 11.33 -15.76
N GLY A 114 -6.50 12.65 -15.86
CA GLY A 114 -7.46 13.58 -15.27
C GLY A 114 -6.86 14.94 -14.99
N GLY A 115 -7.71 15.91 -14.66
CA GLY A 115 -7.31 17.27 -14.30
C GLY A 115 -7.09 17.50 -12.79
N SER A 116 -7.62 16.64 -11.95
CA SER A 116 -7.49 16.71 -10.48
C SER A 116 -7.06 15.38 -9.90
N LEU A 117 -6.50 15.39 -8.69
CA LEU A 117 -6.11 14.16 -7.98
C LEU A 117 -7.29 13.19 -7.81
N ALA A 118 -8.47 13.70 -7.54
CA ALA A 118 -9.67 12.88 -7.39
C ALA A 118 -10.09 12.22 -8.71
N GLU A 119 -10.01 12.93 -9.83
CA GLU A 119 -10.31 12.38 -11.16
C GLU A 119 -9.28 11.32 -11.54
N MET A 120 -8.00 11.58 -11.31
CA MET A 120 -6.92 10.65 -11.58
C MET A 120 -6.98 9.38 -10.71
N ALA A 121 -7.35 9.50 -9.43
CA ALA A 121 -7.46 8.37 -8.51
C ALA A 121 -8.71 7.51 -8.76
N ARG A 122 -9.80 8.11 -9.26
CA ARG A 122 -11.10 7.45 -9.40
C ARG A 122 -11.06 6.14 -10.18
N PRO A 123 -10.41 6.02 -11.36
CA PRO A 123 -10.36 4.76 -12.09
C PRO A 123 -9.75 3.62 -11.28
N ALA A 124 -8.65 3.87 -10.56
CA ALA A 124 -8.02 2.87 -9.70
C ALA A 124 -8.95 2.47 -8.55
N ILE A 125 -9.57 3.44 -7.87
CA ILE A 125 -10.43 3.20 -6.71
C ILE A 125 -11.72 2.48 -7.11
N GLU A 126 -12.38 2.87 -8.20
CA GLU A 126 -13.59 2.19 -8.69
C GLU A 126 -13.27 0.76 -9.18
N CYS A 127 -12.10 0.57 -9.80
CA CYS A 127 -11.62 -0.77 -10.11
C CYS A 127 -11.51 -1.62 -8.84
N LEU A 128 -10.85 -1.14 -7.78
CA LEU A 128 -10.71 -1.85 -6.52
C LEU A 128 -12.07 -2.18 -5.88
N LYS A 129 -13.02 -1.24 -5.87
CA LYS A 129 -14.39 -1.47 -5.39
C LYS A 129 -15.10 -2.59 -6.17
N THR A 130 -14.82 -2.71 -7.46
CA THR A 130 -15.45 -3.72 -8.32
C THR A 130 -14.85 -5.10 -8.11
N VAL A 131 -13.54 -5.19 -7.86
CA VAL A 131 -12.83 -6.45 -7.88
C VAL A 131 -12.50 -7.03 -6.51
N LEU A 132 -12.32 -6.20 -5.48
CA LEU A 132 -11.93 -6.67 -4.16
C LEU A 132 -13.13 -7.22 -3.37
N PRO A 133 -12.97 -8.37 -2.68
CA PRO A 133 -14.00 -8.91 -1.80
C PRO A 133 -14.29 -7.95 -0.64
N LYS A 134 -15.57 -7.66 -0.40
CA LYS A 134 -16.00 -6.93 0.80
C LYS A 134 -15.67 -7.74 2.05
N SER A 135 -15.36 -7.03 3.13
CA SER A 135 -15.14 -7.61 4.48
C SER A 135 -14.05 -8.70 4.56
N ASN A 136 -13.31 -8.99 3.47
CA ASN A 136 -12.23 -9.99 3.46
C ASN A 136 -11.00 -9.48 2.69
N THR A 137 -10.78 -8.17 2.74
CA THR A 137 -9.69 -7.49 2.07
C THR A 137 -8.87 -6.69 3.07
N VAL A 138 -7.55 -6.75 2.94
CA VAL A 138 -6.62 -5.78 3.50
C VAL A 138 -6.11 -4.93 2.34
N TRP A 139 -6.32 -3.62 2.41
CA TRP A 139 -5.90 -2.68 1.39
C TRP A 139 -4.94 -1.65 1.99
N GLY A 140 -3.79 -1.46 1.38
CA GLY A 140 -2.81 -0.47 1.83
C GLY A 140 -1.90 0.00 0.71
N GLY A 141 -0.82 0.66 1.10
CA GLY A 141 0.18 1.25 0.22
C GLY A 141 0.24 2.77 0.36
N ASP A 142 0.90 3.43 -0.58
CA ASP A 142 0.99 4.88 -0.65
C ASP A 142 -0.23 5.46 -1.38
N TRP A 143 -1.16 5.99 -0.60
CA TRP A 143 -2.36 6.60 -1.17
C TRP A 143 -2.19 8.08 -1.50
N ASN A 144 -1.02 8.65 -1.22
CA ASN A 144 -0.72 10.06 -1.47
C ASN A 144 -1.78 11.04 -0.93
N GLN A 145 -2.47 10.61 0.12
CA GLN A 145 -3.57 11.32 0.77
C GLN A 145 -3.54 11.07 2.27
N ASN A 146 -3.43 12.10 3.09
CA ASN A 146 -3.64 11.95 4.52
C ASN A 146 -5.14 11.84 4.84
N LEU A 147 -5.50 10.98 5.78
CA LEU A 147 -6.90 10.73 6.18
C LEU A 147 -7.25 11.28 7.56
N ALA A 148 -6.26 11.65 8.37
CA ALA A 148 -6.44 12.29 9.65
C ALA A 148 -5.78 13.67 9.69
N GLY A 149 -6.11 14.49 10.71
CA GLY A 149 -5.54 15.81 10.92
C GLY A 149 -6.24 16.93 10.13
N GLY A 150 -5.81 18.16 10.42
CA GLY A 150 -6.36 19.39 9.84
C GLY A 150 -5.79 19.75 8.46
N TRP A 151 -5.74 21.03 8.15
CA TRP A 151 -5.51 21.61 6.83
C TRP A 151 -4.07 21.52 6.26
N GLN A 152 -3.15 20.84 6.89
CA GLN A 152 -1.82 20.57 6.34
C GLN A 152 -1.85 19.29 5.49
N HIS A 153 -2.47 19.37 4.32
CA HIS A 153 -2.85 18.19 3.57
C HIS A 153 -1.87 17.87 2.46
N VAL A 154 -1.46 16.62 2.41
CA VAL A 154 -1.07 15.96 1.18
C VAL A 154 -2.34 15.37 0.57
N GLY A 155 -2.55 15.58 -0.74
CA GLY A 155 -3.77 15.17 -1.43
C GLY A 155 -4.80 16.28 -1.59
N SER A 156 -6.07 15.92 -1.67
CA SER A 156 -7.20 16.88 -1.79
C SER A 156 -8.43 16.42 -1.00
N ALA A 157 -9.32 17.38 -0.68
CA ALA A 157 -10.58 17.07 0.01
C ALA A 157 -11.48 16.16 -0.83
N GLU A 158 -11.47 16.33 -2.14
CA GLU A 158 -12.25 15.53 -3.09
C GLU A 158 -11.71 14.09 -3.17
N MET A 159 -10.40 13.92 -3.22
CA MET A 159 -9.77 12.60 -3.21
C MET A 159 -10.03 11.87 -1.90
N ARG A 160 -9.97 12.56 -0.76
CA ARG A 160 -10.34 12.01 0.54
C ARG A 160 -11.77 11.44 0.53
N LYS A 161 -12.75 12.18 0.00
CA LYS A 161 -14.14 11.71 -0.12
C LYS A 161 -14.27 10.46 -0.99
N VAL A 162 -13.51 10.39 -2.08
CA VAL A 162 -13.49 9.19 -2.95
C VAL A 162 -12.95 7.98 -2.19
N LEU A 163 -11.86 8.15 -1.44
CA LEU A 163 -11.28 7.10 -0.59
C LEU A 163 -12.23 6.67 0.52
N GLU A 164 -12.82 7.61 1.27
CA GLU A 164 -13.77 7.32 2.34
C GLU A 164 -14.99 6.54 1.83
N SER A 165 -15.50 6.90 0.64
CA SER A 165 -16.56 6.15 -0.02
C SER A 165 -16.15 4.71 -0.37
N ALA A 166 -14.94 4.50 -0.83
CA ALA A 166 -14.42 3.17 -1.16
C ALA A 166 -14.21 2.32 0.10
N LEU A 167 -13.64 2.91 1.15
CA LEU A 167 -13.46 2.24 2.44
C LEU A 167 -14.79 1.80 3.04
N SER A 168 -15.79 2.69 3.03
CA SER A 168 -17.15 2.35 3.46
C SER A 168 -17.78 1.24 2.63
N PHE A 169 -17.63 1.29 1.29
CA PHE A 169 -18.15 0.25 0.39
C PHE A 169 -17.52 -1.11 0.62
N LEU A 170 -16.21 -1.16 0.88
CA LEU A 170 -15.44 -2.37 1.14
C LEU A 170 -15.49 -2.82 2.60
N GLU A 171 -16.17 -2.08 3.47
CA GLU A 171 -16.29 -2.34 4.92
C GLU A 171 -14.92 -2.39 5.62
N LEU A 172 -14.07 -1.39 5.32
CA LEU A 172 -12.71 -1.28 5.85
C LEU A 172 -12.55 -0.12 6.82
N GLN A 173 -11.66 -0.27 7.80
CA GLN A 173 -11.18 0.77 8.69
C GLN A 173 -9.69 1.03 8.47
N VAL A 174 -9.28 2.29 8.40
CA VAL A 174 -7.86 2.67 8.28
C VAL A 174 -7.24 2.74 9.66
N VAL A 175 -6.19 1.96 9.89
CA VAL A 175 -5.57 1.79 11.21
C VAL A 175 -4.37 2.71 11.40
N THR A 176 -3.78 3.21 10.32
CA THR A 176 -2.57 4.04 10.32
C THR A 176 -2.83 5.54 10.19
N ALA A 177 -4.08 5.97 9.98
CA ALA A 177 -4.42 7.34 9.60
C ALA A 177 -3.85 8.44 10.52
N GLU A 178 -3.74 8.17 11.83
CA GLU A 178 -3.27 9.13 12.83
C GLU A 178 -1.76 9.09 13.08
N LEU A 179 -1.03 8.16 12.44
CA LEU A 179 0.41 8.07 12.59
C LEU A 179 1.09 9.23 11.84
N PRO A 180 2.23 9.74 12.35
CA PRO A 180 2.97 10.80 11.66
C PRO A 180 3.58 10.26 10.35
N PHE A 181 3.76 11.14 9.36
CA PHE A 181 4.38 10.79 8.07
C PHE A 181 5.86 10.41 8.24
N GLN A 182 6.57 11.12 9.11
CA GLN A 182 7.93 10.84 9.56
C GLN A 182 8.03 11.15 11.04
N SER A 183 9.00 10.57 11.72
CA SER A 183 9.15 10.71 13.18
C SER A 183 9.23 12.15 13.69
N SER A 184 9.67 13.08 12.83
CA SER A 184 9.75 14.52 13.11
C SER A 184 8.64 15.34 12.48
N SER A 185 7.71 14.73 11.76
CA SER A 185 6.66 15.43 11.02
C SER A 185 5.45 15.73 11.91
N SER A 186 4.88 16.92 11.73
CA SER A 186 3.53 17.25 12.24
C SER A 186 2.41 16.79 11.31
N GLN A 187 2.75 16.25 10.12
CA GLN A 187 1.80 15.72 9.15
C GLN A 187 1.49 14.26 9.44
N ASN A 188 0.26 13.86 9.20
CA ASN A 188 -0.14 12.47 9.26
C ASN A 188 0.30 11.73 8.00
N THR A 189 0.48 10.41 8.14
CA THR A 189 0.94 9.57 7.03
C THR A 189 0.01 9.59 5.84
N ILE A 190 0.60 9.29 4.68
CA ILE A 190 -0.07 9.04 3.41
C ILE A 190 0.04 7.56 3.00
N ASP A 191 0.83 6.80 3.77
CA ASP A 191 0.97 5.36 3.64
C ASP A 191 0.00 4.67 4.60
N HIS A 192 -0.95 3.93 4.05
CA HIS A 192 -2.07 3.43 4.84
C HIS A 192 -2.16 1.90 4.85
N ILE A 193 -2.76 1.39 5.94
CA ILE A 193 -3.26 0.03 6.05
C ILE A 193 -4.70 0.11 6.50
N ALA A 194 -5.60 -0.41 5.66
CA ALA A 194 -7.01 -0.60 5.96
C ALA A 194 -7.32 -2.10 6.07
N VAL A 195 -8.07 -2.46 7.10
CA VAL A 195 -8.47 -3.83 7.41
C VAL A 195 -9.98 -3.93 7.56
N PRO A 196 -10.59 -5.11 7.46
CA PRO A 196 -12.02 -5.29 7.68
C PRO A 196 -12.49 -4.70 9.01
N LEU A 197 -13.66 -4.06 9.01
CA LEU A 197 -14.25 -3.41 10.21
C LEU A 197 -14.41 -4.34 11.39
N HIS A 198 -14.63 -5.64 11.13
CA HIS A 198 -14.84 -6.65 12.18
C HIS A 198 -13.54 -7.21 12.76
N TRP A 199 -12.38 -6.84 12.20
CA TRP A 199 -11.11 -7.29 12.77
C TRP A 199 -10.76 -6.49 14.02
N HIS A 200 -10.20 -7.19 15.00
CA HIS A 200 -9.71 -6.57 16.22
C HIS A 200 -8.27 -6.10 16.07
N ILE A 201 -8.02 -4.82 16.36
CA ILE A 201 -6.68 -4.24 16.32
C ILE A 201 -5.99 -4.53 17.67
N ARG A 202 -4.86 -5.22 17.61
CA ARG A 202 -4.02 -5.48 18.79
C ARG A 202 -3.03 -4.36 19.03
N GLY A 203 -3.12 -3.72 20.20
CA GLY A 203 -2.16 -2.69 20.58
C GLY A 203 -2.25 -1.43 19.72
N LYS A 204 -1.13 -0.73 19.59
CA LYS A 204 -1.03 0.50 18.79
C LYS A 204 -0.35 0.20 17.46
N SER A 205 -0.88 0.81 16.40
CA SER A 205 -0.15 0.92 15.13
C SER A 205 1.20 1.59 15.36
N ARG A 206 2.23 1.14 14.66
CA ARG A 206 3.60 1.57 14.92
C ARG A 206 4.26 2.09 13.65
N GLN A 207 4.86 3.26 13.74
CA GLN A 207 5.77 3.82 12.75
C GLN A 207 7.18 3.25 12.99
N ILE A 208 7.85 2.90 11.91
CA ILE A 208 9.23 2.40 11.88
C ILE A 208 10.07 3.41 11.10
N PRO A 209 10.96 4.16 11.76
CA PRO A 209 11.82 5.11 11.08
C PRO A 209 12.69 4.41 10.03
N ALA A 210 12.64 4.91 8.81
CA ALA A 210 13.40 4.39 7.67
C ALA A 210 14.40 5.42 7.11
N SER A 211 14.92 6.28 7.98
CA SER A 211 15.84 7.37 7.63
C SER A 211 17.03 6.89 6.80
N GLY A 212 17.26 7.51 5.65
CA GLY A 212 18.32 7.17 4.71
C GLY A 212 17.98 6.03 3.75
N LEU A 213 16.98 5.20 4.05
CA LEU A 213 16.53 4.11 3.17
C LEU A 213 15.43 4.59 2.22
N SER A 214 14.46 5.33 2.72
CA SER A 214 13.36 5.89 1.95
C SER A 214 13.06 7.30 2.44
N SER A 215 12.35 8.08 1.62
CA SER A 215 11.69 9.32 2.03
C SER A 215 10.41 9.07 2.85
N HIS A 216 9.96 7.82 2.96
CA HIS A 216 8.83 7.37 3.76
C HIS A 216 9.28 6.46 4.89
N ASP A 217 8.66 6.58 6.05
CA ASP A 217 8.78 5.59 7.11
C ASP A 217 7.89 4.38 6.83
N ALA A 218 8.22 3.23 7.42
CA ALA A 218 7.35 2.07 7.35
C ALA A 218 6.32 2.08 8.48
N TYR A 219 5.17 1.44 8.27
CA TYR A 219 4.10 1.34 9.26
C TYR A 219 3.70 -0.11 9.46
N VAL A 220 3.47 -0.49 10.71
CA VAL A 220 3.14 -1.86 11.09
C VAL A 220 1.94 -1.86 12.02
N ILE A 221 1.05 -2.80 11.80
CA ILE A 221 -0.11 -3.08 12.64
C ILE A 221 -0.12 -4.54 13.09
N GLU A 222 -0.78 -4.81 14.20
CA GLU A 222 -1.10 -6.15 14.65
C GLU A 222 -2.61 -6.32 14.75
N VAL A 223 -3.12 -7.41 14.20
CA VAL A 223 -4.56 -7.69 14.15
C VAL A 223 -4.87 -9.12 14.50
N ASP A 224 -6.04 -9.33 15.11
CA ASP A 224 -6.72 -10.62 15.13
C ASP A 224 -7.77 -10.63 14.03
N HIS A 225 -7.68 -11.63 13.18
CA HIS A 225 -8.76 -11.98 12.28
C HIS A 225 -9.49 -13.19 12.87
N ALA A 226 -10.80 -13.11 12.95
CA ALA A 226 -11.64 -14.21 13.37
C ALA A 226 -11.59 -15.35 12.33
#